data_4282adfc38f1daa83e34eb9bc339f17b
#
_entry.id   4282adfc38f1daa83e34eb9bc339f17b
#
_cell.length_a   1.000
_cell.length_b   1.000
_cell.length_c   1.000
_cell.angle_alpha   90.00
_cell.angle_beta   90.00
_cell.angle_gamma   90.00
#
_symmetry.space_group_name_H-M   'P 1'
#
loop_
_entity.id
_entity.type
_entity.pdbx_description
1 polymer ?
#
loop_
_entity_poly.entity_id
_entity_poly.type
_entity_poly.pdbx_seq_one_letter_code
_entity_poly.pdbx_strand_id
1 'polypeptide(L)'
;MQLGYTILYVPDVPATLKFYEAAFGLTTRFLHESGDYGELETGSTALAFSAHRLMQQLGKNPQAASPTAPCFEIALCTPDVAAALERAIAAGATPMRPLEVMPWGQTIAYVADINGFLVELCTPMG
;
A
#
# COMPACT_ATOMS: atom_id res chain seq x y z
N MET A 1 4.89 -13.11 20.81
CA MET A 1 5.38 -12.47 19.57
C MET A 1 4.21 -11.86 18.83
N GLN A 2 4.35 -10.64 18.30
CA GLN A 2 3.28 -9.93 17.57
C GLN A 2 3.83 -9.36 16.27
N LEU A 3 2.99 -9.33 15.23
CA LEU A 3 3.34 -8.60 14.01
C LEU A 3 3.08 -7.11 14.24
N GLY A 4 4.14 -6.34 14.41
CA GLY A 4 4.02 -4.90 14.73
C GLY A 4 3.99 -4.00 13.50
N TYR A 5 4.80 -4.34 12.51
CA TYR A 5 4.98 -3.49 11.32
C TYR A 5 5.11 -4.36 10.07
N THR A 6 4.51 -3.87 8.98
CA THR A 6 4.86 -4.32 7.62
C THR A 6 5.52 -3.12 6.96
N ILE A 7 6.78 -3.26 6.54
CA ILE A 7 7.59 -2.14 6.08
C ILE A 7 7.91 -2.34 4.60
N LEU A 8 7.49 -1.39 3.78
CA LEU A 8 7.78 -1.37 2.34
C LEU A 8 8.93 -0.40 2.09
N TYR A 9 9.86 -0.80 1.23
CA TYR A 9 10.97 0.06 0.85
C TYR A 9 10.59 0.88 -0.38
N VAL A 10 10.69 2.20 -0.26
CA VAL A 10 10.22 3.14 -1.28
C VAL A 10 11.29 4.22 -1.54
N PRO A 11 11.29 4.85 -2.72
CA PRO A 11 12.25 5.91 -2.99
C PRO A 11 11.95 7.20 -2.23
N ASP A 12 10.68 7.50 -1.96
CA ASP A 12 10.25 8.78 -1.38
C ASP A 12 9.11 8.53 -0.39
N VAL A 13 9.43 8.56 0.92
CA VAL A 13 8.46 8.27 1.97
C VAL A 13 7.35 9.33 2.07
N PRO A 14 7.67 10.65 2.10
CA PRO A 14 6.60 11.65 2.16
C PRO A 14 5.62 11.57 0.99
N ALA A 15 6.12 11.38 -0.23
CA ALA A 15 5.27 11.24 -1.42
C ALA A 15 4.39 9.99 -1.33
N THR A 16 4.93 8.89 -0.81
CA THR A 16 4.18 7.64 -0.61
C THR A 16 3.06 7.82 0.40
N LEU A 17 3.32 8.47 1.53
CA LEU A 17 2.29 8.74 2.54
C LEU A 17 1.16 9.58 1.94
N LYS A 18 1.48 10.64 1.22
CA LYS A 18 0.47 11.50 0.55
C LYS A 18 -0.37 10.71 -0.45
N PHE A 19 0.27 9.82 -1.22
CA PHE A 19 -0.44 8.98 -2.16
C PHE A 19 -1.44 8.07 -1.43
N TYR A 20 -1.02 7.39 -0.37
CA TYR A 20 -1.91 6.48 0.36
C TYR A 20 -3.06 7.22 1.04
N GLU A 21 -2.84 8.45 1.50
CA GLU A 21 -3.92 9.29 2.01
C GLU A 21 -4.94 9.62 0.92
N ALA A 22 -4.46 10.05 -0.24
CA ALA A 22 -5.34 10.46 -1.35
C ALA A 22 -6.04 9.26 -2.00
N ALA A 23 -5.29 8.18 -2.25
CA ALA A 23 -5.79 7.02 -3.00
C ALA A 23 -6.71 6.14 -2.16
N PHE A 24 -6.37 5.92 -0.88
CA PHE A 24 -7.06 4.92 -0.04
C PHE A 24 -7.71 5.51 1.21
N GLY A 25 -7.59 6.81 1.43
CA GLY A 25 -8.21 7.46 2.59
C GLY A 25 -7.57 7.10 3.93
N LEU A 26 -6.35 6.59 3.91
CA LEU A 26 -5.63 6.28 5.14
C LEU A 26 -5.01 7.54 5.72
N THR A 27 -4.71 7.52 7.02
CA THR A 27 -4.15 8.66 7.73
C THR A 27 -2.70 8.37 8.10
N THR A 28 -1.83 9.35 7.91
CA THR A 28 -0.45 9.27 8.39
C THR A 28 -0.44 9.31 9.91
N ARG A 29 0.19 8.31 10.52
CA ARG A 29 0.35 8.22 11.96
C ARG A 29 1.62 8.91 12.43
N PHE A 30 2.70 8.78 11.65
CA PHE A 30 4.02 9.28 12.01
C PHE A 30 4.86 9.47 10.76
N LEU A 31 5.61 10.56 10.71
CA LEU A 31 6.66 10.78 9.72
C LEU A 31 7.89 11.29 10.47
N HIS A 32 8.98 10.54 10.41
CA HIS A 32 10.24 10.93 11.03
C HIS A 32 10.75 12.21 10.36
N GLU A 33 11.41 13.07 11.13
CA GLU A 33 11.91 14.37 10.65
C GLU A 33 12.91 14.24 9.50
N SER A 34 13.64 13.12 9.42
CA SER A 34 14.55 12.84 8.31
C SER A 34 13.85 12.65 6.97
N GLY A 35 12.55 12.32 6.98
CA GLY A 35 11.81 11.93 5.79
C GLY A 35 12.09 10.51 5.31
N ASP A 36 12.84 9.71 6.07
CA ASP A 36 13.28 8.38 5.64
C ASP A 36 12.42 7.24 6.18
N TYR A 37 11.49 7.54 7.08
CA TYR A 37 10.59 6.55 7.68
C TYR A 37 9.25 7.19 8.01
N GLY A 38 8.17 6.47 7.72
CA GLY A 38 6.82 6.91 8.05
C GLY A 38 5.85 5.77 8.22
N GLU A 39 4.76 6.02 8.94
CA GLU A 39 3.73 5.02 9.24
C GLU A 39 2.36 5.55 8.91
N LEU A 40 1.52 4.66 8.40
CA LEU A 40 0.09 4.90 8.28
C LEU A 40 -0.63 4.33 9.50
N GLU A 41 -1.78 4.92 9.83
CA GLU A 41 -2.66 4.39 10.87
C GLU A 41 -3.49 3.26 10.28
N THR A 42 -3.10 2.02 10.56
CA THR A 42 -3.72 0.82 10.01
C THR A 42 -4.09 -0.21 11.08
N GLY A 43 -4.25 0.23 12.31
CA GLY A 43 -4.63 -0.65 13.42
C GLY A 43 -3.43 -1.17 14.20
N SER A 44 -3.52 -2.42 14.69
CA SER A 44 -2.49 -3.00 15.55
C SER A 44 -1.18 -3.33 14.81
N THR A 45 -1.25 -3.52 13.49
CA THR A 45 -0.09 -3.67 12.63
C THR A 45 0.02 -2.42 11.77
N ALA A 46 1.11 -1.68 11.90
CA ALA A 46 1.33 -0.49 11.12
C ALA A 46 1.86 -0.84 9.74
N LEU A 47 1.24 -0.30 8.69
CA LEU A 47 1.85 -0.28 7.36
C LEU A 47 2.79 0.91 7.31
N ALA A 48 4.08 0.64 7.11
CA ALA A 48 5.13 1.63 7.19
C ALA A 48 5.99 1.64 5.92
N PHE A 49 6.73 2.72 5.74
CA PHE A 49 7.61 2.91 4.59
C PHE A 49 8.97 3.36 5.07
N SER A 50 10.02 2.75 4.50
CA SER A 50 11.41 3.16 4.72
C SER A 50 12.04 3.56 3.39
N ALA A 51 12.80 4.64 3.39
CA ALA A 51 13.47 5.10 2.18
C ALA A 51 14.57 4.13 1.75
N HIS A 52 14.72 3.89 0.45
CA HIS A 52 15.81 3.08 -0.11
C HIS A 52 17.17 3.53 0.42
N ARG A 53 17.41 4.85 0.49
CA ARG A 53 18.70 5.37 0.98
C ARG A 53 18.99 4.98 2.43
N LEU A 54 17.97 4.95 3.29
CA LEU A 54 18.14 4.49 4.67
C LEU A 54 18.49 3.01 4.71
N MET A 55 17.81 2.20 3.89
CA MET A 55 18.08 0.77 3.81
C MET A 55 19.51 0.50 3.32
N GLN A 56 19.97 1.26 2.34
CA GLN A 56 21.35 1.16 1.85
C GLN A 56 22.37 1.52 2.93
N GLN A 57 22.09 2.57 3.71
CA GLN A 57 22.94 2.95 4.85
C GLN A 57 23.04 1.83 5.91
N LEU A 58 21.96 1.05 6.05
CA LEU A 58 21.92 -0.09 6.98
C LEU A 58 22.51 -1.37 6.40
N GLY A 59 23.09 -1.31 5.20
CA GLY A 59 23.73 -2.44 4.55
C GLY A 59 22.81 -3.36 3.77
N LYS A 60 21.55 -2.93 3.54
CA LYS A 60 20.61 -3.70 2.74
C LYS A 60 20.73 -3.30 1.27
N ASN A 61 20.20 -4.16 0.40
CA ASN A 61 20.15 -3.91 -1.05
C ASN A 61 18.68 -3.90 -1.51
N PRO A 62 17.93 -2.81 -1.25
CA PRO A 62 16.52 -2.75 -1.60
C PRO A 62 16.32 -2.72 -3.11
N GLN A 63 15.24 -3.36 -3.56
CA GLN A 63 14.85 -3.38 -4.96
C GLN A 63 13.51 -2.68 -5.12
N ALA A 64 13.31 -2.06 -6.29
CA ALA A 64 12.01 -1.51 -6.65
C ALA A 64 11.00 -2.65 -6.83
N ALA A 65 9.76 -2.41 -6.41
CA ALA A 65 8.68 -3.35 -6.62
C ALA A 65 8.29 -3.41 -8.09
N SER A 66 7.76 -4.57 -8.51
CA SER A 66 7.23 -4.77 -9.85
C SER A 66 5.79 -5.28 -9.74
N PRO A 67 4.81 -4.54 -10.26
CA PRO A 67 3.41 -4.97 -10.16
C PRO A 67 3.08 -6.19 -11.01
N THR A 68 3.92 -6.51 -11.99
CA THR A 68 3.75 -7.70 -12.85
C THR A 68 4.52 -8.91 -12.34
N ALA A 69 5.37 -8.74 -11.33
CA ALA A 69 6.12 -9.82 -10.69
C ALA A 69 6.11 -9.62 -9.16
N PRO A 70 4.91 -9.54 -8.55
CA PRO A 70 4.81 -9.29 -7.11
C PRO A 70 5.21 -10.52 -6.31
N CYS A 71 5.86 -10.31 -5.17
CA CYS A 71 6.14 -11.38 -4.22
C CYS A 71 5.18 -11.37 -3.04
N PHE A 72 4.38 -10.32 -2.89
CA PHE A 72 3.32 -10.21 -1.89
C PHE A 72 2.34 -9.11 -2.31
N GLU A 73 1.26 -8.97 -1.57
CA GLU A 73 0.28 -7.92 -1.81
C GLU A 73 -0.22 -7.33 -0.50
N ILE A 74 -0.74 -6.11 -0.58
CA ILE A 74 -1.44 -5.45 0.51
C ILE A 74 -2.92 -5.53 0.18
N ALA A 75 -3.74 -6.01 1.12
CA ALA A 75 -5.19 -6.07 0.93
C ALA A 75 -5.87 -5.05 1.85
N LEU A 76 -6.60 -4.13 1.26
CA LEU A 76 -7.37 -3.11 1.98
C LEU A 76 -8.86 -3.42 1.84
N CYS A 77 -9.54 -3.55 2.98
CA CYS A 77 -10.96 -3.88 3.00
C CYS A 77 -11.82 -2.63 2.93
N THR A 78 -12.86 -2.70 2.11
CA THR A 78 -13.85 -1.63 1.98
C THR A 78 -15.21 -2.22 1.61
N PRO A 79 -16.33 -1.65 2.10
CA PRO A 79 -17.65 -2.11 1.67
C PRO A 79 -17.99 -1.73 0.22
N ASP A 80 -17.28 -0.76 -0.37
CA ASP A 80 -17.54 -0.26 -1.73
C ASP A 80 -16.26 -0.28 -2.55
N VAL A 81 -15.97 -1.42 -3.16
CA VAL A 81 -14.75 -1.61 -3.96
C VAL A 81 -14.76 -0.75 -5.22
N ALA A 82 -15.94 -0.56 -5.85
CA ALA A 82 -16.04 0.26 -7.06
C ALA A 82 -15.63 1.71 -6.80
N ALA A 83 -16.14 2.32 -5.73
CA ALA A 83 -15.80 3.69 -5.36
C ALA A 83 -14.32 3.81 -4.95
N ALA A 84 -13.80 2.82 -4.21
CA ALA A 84 -12.40 2.79 -3.81
C ALA A 84 -11.47 2.68 -5.02
N LEU A 85 -11.82 1.87 -6.00
CA LEU A 85 -11.06 1.72 -7.23
C LEU A 85 -10.99 3.03 -8.01
N GLU A 86 -12.13 3.72 -8.18
CA GLU A 86 -12.17 5.02 -8.86
C GLU A 86 -11.29 6.05 -8.16
N ARG A 87 -11.38 6.11 -6.82
CA ARG A 87 -10.59 7.04 -6.02
C ARG A 87 -9.09 6.76 -6.17
N ALA A 88 -8.70 5.50 -6.11
CA ALA A 88 -7.29 5.10 -6.22
C ALA A 88 -6.72 5.50 -7.59
N ILE A 89 -7.45 5.21 -8.67
CA ILE A 89 -7.03 5.56 -10.03
C ILE A 89 -6.92 7.08 -10.19
N ALA A 90 -7.89 7.83 -9.66
CA ALA A 90 -7.87 9.31 -9.72
C ALA A 90 -6.65 9.89 -8.98
N ALA A 91 -6.16 9.23 -7.95
CA ALA A 91 -4.98 9.65 -7.17
C ALA A 91 -3.66 9.20 -7.79
N GLY A 92 -3.67 8.41 -8.87
CA GLY A 92 -2.48 7.99 -9.60
C GLY A 92 -2.13 6.51 -9.51
N ALA A 93 -2.98 5.68 -8.90
CA ALA A 93 -2.77 4.23 -8.93
C ALA A 93 -2.97 3.69 -10.34
N THR A 94 -2.22 2.67 -10.69
CA THR A 94 -2.34 1.99 -11.98
C THR A 94 -3.30 0.80 -11.83
N PRO A 95 -4.40 0.73 -12.61
CA PRO A 95 -5.28 -0.44 -12.54
C PRO A 95 -4.56 -1.69 -13.04
N MET A 96 -4.67 -2.78 -12.27
CA MET A 96 -4.02 -4.06 -12.59
C MET A 96 -5.03 -5.14 -12.93
N ARG A 97 -6.15 -5.18 -12.22
CA ARG A 97 -7.27 -6.09 -12.52
C ARG A 97 -8.58 -5.37 -12.25
N PRO A 98 -9.59 -5.58 -13.11
CA PRO A 98 -10.89 -4.94 -12.94
C PRO A 98 -11.65 -5.51 -11.76
N LEU A 99 -12.72 -4.82 -11.38
CA LEU A 99 -13.66 -5.28 -10.37
C LEU A 99 -14.24 -6.64 -10.76
N GLU A 100 -14.24 -7.56 -9.83
CA GLU A 100 -14.66 -8.94 -10.05
C GLU A 100 -15.28 -9.51 -8.78
N VAL A 101 -16.38 -10.28 -8.92
CA VAL A 101 -16.97 -10.99 -7.80
C VAL A 101 -16.41 -12.41 -7.79
N MET A 102 -15.81 -12.79 -6.66
CA MET A 102 -15.20 -14.10 -6.51
C MET A 102 -16.24 -15.17 -6.17
N PRO A 103 -15.95 -16.46 -6.46
CA PRO A 103 -16.88 -17.56 -6.14
C PRO A 103 -17.26 -17.63 -4.67
N TRP A 104 -16.41 -17.16 -3.75
CA TRP A 104 -16.69 -17.14 -2.31
C TRP A 104 -17.40 -15.87 -1.85
N GLY A 105 -17.82 -15.00 -2.78
CA GLY A 105 -18.69 -13.84 -2.51
C GLY A 105 -17.99 -12.50 -2.33
N GLN A 106 -16.66 -12.47 -2.18
CA GLN A 106 -15.93 -11.21 -2.11
C GLN A 106 -15.96 -10.49 -3.45
N THR A 107 -16.09 -9.16 -3.42
CA THR A 107 -15.78 -8.30 -4.56
C THR A 107 -14.36 -7.81 -4.41
N ILE A 108 -13.56 -7.92 -5.46
CA ILE A 108 -12.14 -7.53 -5.44
C ILE A 108 -11.78 -6.69 -6.66
N ALA A 109 -10.71 -5.92 -6.53
CA ALA A 109 -10.01 -5.26 -7.63
C ALA A 109 -8.55 -5.10 -7.24
N TYR A 110 -7.66 -4.89 -8.21
CA TYR A 110 -6.24 -4.71 -7.96
C TYR A 110 -5.72 -3.45 -8.63
N VAL A 111 -4.88 -2.73 -7.90
CA VAL A 111 -4.13 -1.59 -8.44
C VAL A 111 -2.66 -1.74 -8.05
N ALA A 112 -1.78 -1.07 -8.77
CA ALA A 112 -0.42 -0.83 -8.34
C ALA A 112 -0.34 0.55 -7.72
N ASP A 113 0.38 0.68 -6.59
CA ASP A 113 0.64 1.99 -6.02
C ASP A 113 1.70 2.74 -6.86
N ILE A 114 2.05 3.97 -6.47
CA ILE A 114 3.03 4.78 -7.22
C ILE A 114 4.43 4.18 -7.23
N ASN A 115 4.71 3.20 -6.36
CA ASN A 115 6.02 2.55 -6.27
C ASN A 115 6.03 1.15 -6.89
N GLY A 116 4.89 0.70 -7.42
CA GLY A 116 4.78 -0.61 -8.05
C GLY A 116 4.37 -1.74 -7.11
N PHE A 117 3.99 -1.45 -5.87
CA PHE A 117 3.45 -2.47 -4.97
C PHE A 117 2.00 -2.81 -5.34
N LEU A 118 1.69 -4.11 -5.34
CA LEU A 118 0.35 -4.59 -5.65
C LEU A 118 -0.58 -4.38 -4.45
N VAL A 119 -1.72 -3.75 -4.69
CA VAL A 119 -2.74 -3.49 -3.66
C VAL A 119 -4.05 -4.08 -4.11
N GLU A 120 -4.60 -4.98 -3.31
CA GLU A 120 -5.95 -5.51 -3.48
C GLU A 120 -6.93 -4.60 -2.74
N LEU A 121 -8.02 -4.25 -3.40
CA LEU A 121 -9.20 -3.66 -2.78
C LEU A 121 -10.25 -4.75 -2.71
N CYS A 122 -10.80 -5.03 -1.53
CA CYS A 122 -11.71 -6.14 -1.36
C CYS A 122 -12.77 -5.86 -0.32
N THR A 123 -13.93 -6.49 -0.47
CA THR A 123 -14.90 -6.52 0.62
C THR A 123 -14.39 -7.43 1.73
N PRO A 124 -14.72 -7.14 3.00
CA PRO A 124 -14.34 -8.03 4.10
C PRO A 124 -14.92 -9.42 3.90
N MET A 125 -14.18 -10.46 4.31
CA MET A 125 -14.67 -11.82 4.37
C MET A 125 -15.50 -12.03 5.64
N GLY A 126 -16.56 -12.75 5.49
CA GLY A 126 -17.46 -13.05 6.59
C GLY A 126 -18.63 -12.13 6.66
#